data_074a4696ac6e94e09e58000081ab0125
#
_entry.id   074a4696ac6e94e09e58000081ab0125
#
_cell.length_a   1.000
_cell.length_b   1.000
_cell.length_c   1.000
_cell.angle_alpha   90.00
_cell.angle_beta   90.00
_cell.angle_gamma   90.00
#
_symmetry.space_group_name_H-M   'P 1'
#
loop_
_entity.id
_entity.type
_entity.pdbx_description
1 polymer ?
#
loop_
_entity_poly.entity_id
_entity_poly.type
_entity_poly.pdbx_seq_one_letter_code
_entity_poly.pdbx_strand_id
1 'polypeptide(L)'
;MGSGSQFAAELLKAQAGIDLVHIPFKGIPEALTDTMAGRTHLFISPYASAINLVREGKAKAIAVTSTSRVTDLPNLPTVTESGVQGYKWIFWYGLVAPANTPRDIVQKIQVEVVAALKQPQVTQRFGSLGIDAVTSSPESFDQLIKDEVQLFKKLAADSGIKAD
;
A
#
# COMPACT_ATOMS: atom_id res chain seq x y z
N MET A 1 -14.59 6.52 3.14
CA MET A 1 -13.98 6.80 1.82
C MET A 1 -12.55 7.29 1.99
N GLY A 2 -11.71 7.43 0.90
CA GLY A 2 -10.33 7.93 1.00
C GLY A 2 -9.29 6.89 1.44
N SER A 3 -9.53 5.60 1.27
CA SER A 3 -8.54 4.56 1.57
C SER A 3 -7.45 4.47 0.49
N GLY A 4 -6.26 3.97 0.85
CA GLY A 4 -5.19 3.72 -0.12
C GLY A 4 -5.60 2.79 -1.26
N SER A 5 -6.44 1.78 -0.99
CA SER A 5 -6.99 0.89 -2.01
C SER A 5 -7.89 1.62 -3.01
N GLN A 6 -8.67 2.60 -2.56
CA GLN A 6 -9.49 3.43 -3.44
C GLN A 6 -8.61 4.31 -4.34
N PHE A 7 -7.64 5.02 -3.76
CA PHE A 7 -6.72 5.85 -4.56
C PHE A 7 -5.90 5.03 -5.57
N ALA A 8 -5.45 3.83 -5.18
CA ALA A 8 -4.79 2.92 -6.09
C ALA A 8 -5.68 2.53 -7.27
N ALA A 9 -6.97 2.27 -7.04
CA ALA A 9 -7.93 1.96 -8.09
C ALA A 9 -8.22 3.16 -8.99
N GLU A 10 -8.38 4.37 -8.44
CA GLU A 10 -8.59 5.58 -9.24
C GLU A 10 -7.36 5.92 -10.09
N LEU A 11 -6.16 5.72 -9.57
CA LEU A 11 -4.93 5.86 -10.35
C LEU A 11 -4.90 4.85 -11.51
N LEU A 12 -5.30 3.59 -11.25
CA LEU A 12 -5.39 2.56 -12.29
C LEU A 12 -6.40 2.95 -13.38
N LYS A 13 -7.60 3.41 -12.99
CA LYS A 13 -8.61 3.92 -13.93
C LYS A 13 -8.03 5.00 -14.84
N ALA A 14 -7.42 6.01 -14.22
CA ALA A 14 -6.89 7.17 -14.95
C ALA A 14 -5.79 6.79 -15.94
N GLN A 15 -4.86 5.91 -15.53
CA GLN A 15 -3.71 5.55 -16.37
C GLN A 15 -4.02 4.47 -17.41
N ALA A 16 -4.90 3.54 -17.09
CA ALA A 16 -5.30 2.48 -18.01
C ALA A 16 -6.43 2.88 -18.94
N GLY A 17 -7.11 4.02 -18.70
CA GLY A 17 -8.27 4.46 -19.48
C GLY A 17 -9.47 3.51 -19.35
N ILE A 18 -9.64 2.84 -18.20
CA ILE A 18 -10.73 1.89 -17.93
C ILE A 18 -11.74 2.48 -16.97
N ASP A 19 -12.96 1.97 -17.01
CA ASP A 19 -14.00 2.32 -16.05
C ASP A 19 -14.13 1.24 -14.96
N LEU A 20 -14.12 1.66 -13.68
CA LEU A 20 -14.29 0.82 -12.52
C LEU A 20 -15.31 1.47 -11.58
N VAL A 21 -16.28 0.70 -11.14
CA VAL A 21 -17.24 1.13 -10.13
C VAL A 21 -16.69 0.83 -8.74
N HIS A 22 -16.52 1.87 -7.94
CA HIS A 22 -16.04 1.74 -6.56
C HIS A 22 -17.16 1.24 -5.64
N ILE A 23 -16.93 0.11 -4.96
CA ILE A 23 -17.82 -0.46 -3.94
C ILE A 23 -17.11 -0.27 -2.57
N PRO A 24 -17.65 0.59 -1.68
CA PRO A 24 -17.03 0.83 -0.39
C PRO A 24 -17.31 -0.30 0.60
N PHE A 25 -16.30 -0.65 1.40
CA PHE A 25 -16.39 -1.60 2.52
C PHE A 25 -15.87 -0.94 3.80
N LYS A 26 -16.28 -1.46 4.96
CA LYS A 26 -15.80 -0.97 6.25
C LYS A 26 -14.32 -1.33 6.52
N GLY A 27 -13.81 -2.36 5.83
CA GLY A 27 -12.42 -2.79 5.99
C GLY A 27 -11.94 -3.79 4.95
N ILE A 28 -10.65 -4.07 4.97
CA ILE A 28 -9.97 -5.01 4.09
C ILE A 28 -10.58 -6.43 4.16
N PRO A 29 -10.89 -7.00 5.34
CA PRO A 29 -11.43 -8.36 5.43
C PRO A 29 -12.76 -8.52 4.69
N GLU A 30 -13.66 -7.54 4.79
CA GLU A 30 -14.96 -7.56 4.09
C GLU A 30 -14.76 -7.47 2.57
N ALA A 31 -13.88 -6.55 2.11
CA ALA A 31 -13.57 -6.42 0.69
C ALA A 31 -12.97 -7.70 0.10
N LEU A 32 -12.04 -8.35 0.80
CA LEU A 32 -11.47 -9.64 0.38
C LEU A 32 -12.52 -10.74 0.32
N THR A 33 -13.39 -10.82 1.33
CA THR A 33 -14.48 -11.81 1.37
C THR A 33 -15.42 -11.66 0.17
N ASP A 34 -15.80 -10.43 -0.18
CA ASP A 34 -16.67 -10.15 -1.31
C ASP A 34 -15.98 -10.40 -2.66
N THR A 35 -14.69 -10.13 -2.75
CA THR A 35 -13.90 -10.45 -3.95
C THR A 35 -13.78 -11.97 -4.14
N MET A 36 -13.49 -12.74 -3.08
CA MET A 36 -13.44 -14.20 -3.15
C MET A 36 -14.79 -14.82 -3.49
N ALA A 37 -15.88 -14.19 -3.07
CA ALA A 37 -17.25 -14.62 -3.40
C ALA A 37 -17.72 -14.18 -4.80
N GLY A 38 -16.87 -13.45 -5.57
CA GLY A 38 -17.24 -12.97 -6.91
C GLY A 38 -18.24 -11.82 -6.92
N ARG A 39 -18.55 -11.20 -5.76
CA ARG A 39 -19.46 -10.05 -5.68
C ARG A 39 -18.75 -8.76 -6.11
N THR A 40 -17.44 -8.69 -5.97
CA THR A 40 -16.59 -7.68 -6.60
C THR A 40 -15.56 -8.37 -7.49
N HIS A 41 -15.12 -7.70 -8.57
CA HIS A 41 -14.27 -8.31 -9.59
C HIS A 41 -12.77 -8.11 -9.32
N LEU A 42 -12.43 -7.06 -8.57
CA LEU A 42 -11.06 -6.64 -8.32
C LEU A 42 -10.95 -5.99 -6.95
N PHE A 43 -9.84 -6.24 -6.27
CA PHE A 43 -9.45 -5.50 -5.08
C PHE A 43 -7.94 -5.23 -5.08
N ILE A 44 -7.52 -3.98 -4.91
CA ILE A 44 -6.12 -3.61 -4.73
C ILE A 44 -5.83 -3.64 -3.23
N SER A 45 -5.23 -4.73 -2.79
CA SER A 45 -5.01 -5.06 -1.38
C SER A 45 -3.57 -4.78 -0.95
N PRO A 46 -3.32 -4.37 0.31
CA PRO A 46 -2.00 -4.53 0.90
C PRO A 46 -1.56 -6.00 0.81
N TYR A 47 -0.31 -6.22 0.41
CA TYR A 47 0.24 -7.54 0.13
C TYR A 47 0.03 -8.53 1.28
N ALA A 48 0.41 -8.15 2.50
CA ALA A 48 0.30 -8.98 3.69
C ALA A 48 -1.15 -9.45 3.99
N SER A 49 -2.15 -8.70 3.55
CA SER A 49 -3.56 -9.05 3.77
C SER A 49 -4.08 -10.12 2.80
N ALA A 50 -3.51 -10.21 1.60
CA ALA A 50 -4.00 -11.08 0.53
C ALA A 50 -3.12 -12.32 0.28
N ILE A 51 -1.83 -12.27 0.63
CA ILE A 51 -0.87 -13.29 0.18
C ILE A 51 -1.23 -14.71 0.62
N ASN A 52 -1.73 -14.90 1.82
CA ASN A 52 -2.12 -16.24 2.28
C ASN A 52 -3.34 -16.76 1.49
N LEU A 53 -4.29 -15.91 1.16
CA LEU A 53 -5.45 -16.28 0.33
C LEU A 53 -5.04 -16.67 -1.10
N VAL A 54 -4.02 -16.01 -1.62
CA VAL A 54 -3.43 -16.35 -2.94
C VAL A 54 -2.71 -17.70 -2.88
N ARG A 55 -1.90 -17.94 -1.84
CA ARG A 55 -1.19 -19.21 -1.64
C ARG A 55 -2.15 -20.39 -1.43
N GLU A 56 -3.28 -20.14 -0.79
CA GLU A 56 -4.35 -21.15 -0.58
C GLU A 56 -5.26 -21.31 -1.81
N GLY A 57 -5.03 -20.58 -2.90
CA GLY A 57 -5.85 -20.62 -4.11
C GLY A 57 -7.25 -20.03 -3.96
N LYS A 58 -7.53 -19.33 -2.85
CA LYS A 58 -8.82 -18.67 -2.59
C LYS A 58 -8.99 -17.34 -3.32
N ALA A 59 -7.87 -16.72 -3.69
CA ALA A 59 -7.83 -15.50 -4.50
C ALA A 59 -6.77 -15.65 -5.59
N LYS A 60 -7.01 -15.03 -6.76
CA LYS A 60 -6.06 -15.00 -7.87
C LYS A 60 -5.31 -13.67 -7.84
N ALA A 61 -4.00 -13.71 -7.67
CA ALA A 61 -3.15 -12.54 -7.90
C ALA A 61 -3.03 -12.28 -9.41
N ILE A 62 -3.19 -11.03 -9.82
CA ILE A 62 -3.12 -10.60 -11.23
C ILE A 62 -1.81 -9.86 -11.50
N ALA A 63 -1.46 -8.90 -10.65
CA ALA A 63 -0.23 -8.13 -10.72
C ALA A 63 0.11 -7.52 -9.36
N VAL A 64 1.36 -7.09 -9.18
CA VAL A 64 1.78 -6.25 -8.05
C VAL A 64 1.84 -4.78 -8.46
N THR A 65 1.55 -3.89 -7.51
CA THR A 65 1.50 -2.44 -7.73
C THR A 65 2.84 -1.73 -7.54
N SER A 66 3.86 -2.47 -7.13
CA SER A 66 5.26 -2.02 -6.98
C SER A 66 5.95 -1.85 -8.34
N THR A 67 7.11 -1.18 -8.32
CA THR A 67 7.95 -0.99 -9.53
C THR A 67 8.74 -2.23 -9.93
N SER A 68 8.84 -3.21 -9.05
CA SER A 68 9.50 -4.50 -9.28
C SER A 68 8.63 -5.64 -8.77
N ARG A 69 8.83 -6.83 -9.33
CA ARG A 69 8.17 -8.05 -8.86
C ARG A 69 8.58 -8.38 -7.43
N VAL A 70 7.70 -9.04 -6.70
CA VAL A 70 7.99 -9.53 -5.35
C VAL A 70 8.77 -10.85 -5.40
N THR A 71 9.70 -11.03 -4.48
CA THR A 71 10.65 -12.16 -4.50
C THR A 71 9.97 -13.52 -4.34
N ASP A 72 8.92 -13.60 -3.55
CA ASP A 72 8.21 -14.85 -3.27
C ASP A 72 7.11 -15.19 -4.30
N LEU A 73 6.83 -14.29 -5.25
CA LEU A 73 5.98 -14.52 -6.42
C LEU A 73 6.67 -14.01 -7.70
N PRO A 74 7.81 -14.61 -8.11
CA PRO A 74 8.65 -14.07 -9.19
C PRO A 74 7.95 -14.08 -10.56
N ASN A 75 6.94 -14.91 -10.73
CA ASN A 75 6.16 -15.00 -11.97
C ASN A 75 4.99 -14.00 -12.02
N LEU A 76 4.66 -13.34 -10.91
CA LEU A 76 3.60 -12.35 -10.88
C LEU A 76 4.13 -11.02 -11.44
N PRO A 77 3.56 -10.50 -12.56
CA PRO A 77 4.05 -9.27 -13.16
C PRO A 77 3.69 -8.04 -12.30
N THR A 78 4.35 -6.94 -12.58
CA THR A 78 3.90 -5.63 -12.12
C THR A 78 2.76 -5.12 -13.01
N VAL A 79 1.98 -4.15 -12.52
CA VAL A 79 0.95 -3.47 -13.33
C VAL A 79 1.59 -2.77 -14.54
N THR A 80 2.80 -2.20 -14.38
CA THR A 80 3.56 -1.59 -15.47
C THR A 80 3.96 -2.62 -16.54
N GLU A 81 4.48 -3.79 -16.14
CA GLU A 81 4.78 -4.89 -17.08
C GLU A 81 3.54 -5.42 -17.79
N SER A 82 2.36 -5.26 -17.17
CA SER A 82 1.07 -5.66 -17.74
C SER A 82 0.45 -4.62 -18.68
N GLY A 83 1.18 -3.54 -19.00
CA GLY A 83 0.79 -2.57 -20.03
C GLY A 83 0.38 -1.18 -19.51
N VAL A 84 0.22 -0.97 -18.20
CA VAL A 84 -0.11 0.36 -17.64
C VAL A 84 1.18 1.07 -17.25
N GLN A 85 1.75 1.78 -18.24
CA GLN A 85 3.04 2.44 -18.08
C GLN A 85 3.05 3.49 -16.97
N GLY A 86 4.10 3.45 -16.13
CA GLY A 86 4.29 4.42 -15.06
C GLY A 86 3.38 4.20 -13.84
N TYR A 87 2.55 3.15 -13.82
CA TYR A 87 1.75 2.84 -12.66
C TYR A 87 2.64 2.40 -11.50
N LYS A 88 2.46 3.08 -10.36
CA LYS A 88 3.14 2.75 -9.11
C LYS A 88 2.21 3.07 -7.94
N TRP A 89 2.01 2.11 -7.07
CA TRP A 89 1.33 2.30 -5.80
C TRP A 89 1.99 1.45 -4.72
N ILE A 90 2.42 2.07 -3.62
CA ILE A 90 3.06 1.39 -2.49
C ILE A 90 2.22 1.64 -1.24
N PHE A 91 1.79 0.58 -0.59
CA PHE A 91 1.24 0.68 0.76
C PHE A 91 2.38 0.72 1.77
N TRP A 92 2.44 1.76 2.55
CA TRP A 92 3.43 1.90 3.60
C TRP A 92 2.79 2.15 4.96
N TYR A 93 3.52 1.85 6.02
CA TYR A 93 3.15 2.11 7.40
C TYR A 93 4.29 2.87 8.06
N GLY A 94 3.95 3.86 8.88
CA GLY A 94 4.93 4.68 9.56
C GLY A 94 4.51 5.02 10.99
N LEU A 95 5.50 5.39 11.81
CA LEU A 95 5.25 5.90 13.15
C LEU A 95 5.23 7.43 13.12
N VAL A 96 4.24 8.01 13.75
CA VAL A 96 4.12 9.47 13.92
C VAL A 96 4.00 9.81 15.39
N ALA A 97 4.50 10.96 15.76
CA ALA A 97 4.39 11.53 17.11
C ALA A 97 3.47 12.76 17.10
N PRO A 98 2.89 13.16 18.23
CA PRO A 98 2.18 14.44 18.35
C PRO A 98 3.06 15.61 17.88
N ALA A 99 2.45 16.63 17.25
CA ALA A 99 3.17 17.73 16.58
C ALA A 99 4.17 18.48 17.47
N ASN A 100 3.92 18.55 18.78
CA ASN A 100 4.76 19.28 19.74
C ASN A 100 5.72 18.34 20.52
N THR A 101 5.94 17.11 20.05
CA THR A 101 6.93 16.21 20.68
C THR A 101 8.33 16.80 20.51
N PRO A 102 9.13 16.93 21.59
CA PRO A 102 10.50 17.43 21.52
C PRO A 102 11.33 16.62 20.50
N ARG A 103 12.18 17.34 19.76
CA ARG A 103 12.94 16.74 18.65
C ARG A 103 13.91 15.64 19.10
N ASP A 104 14.51 15.78 20.27
CA ASP A 104 15.37 14.77 20.89
C ASP A 104 14.61 13.47 21.19
N ILE A 105 13.36 13.55 21.63
CA ILE A 105 12.51 12.39 21.84
C ILE A 105 12.19 11.71 20.52
N VAL A 106 11.81 12.46 19.47
CA VAL A 106 11.54 11.92 18.13
C VAL A 106 12.79 11.19 17.60
N GLN A 107 13.96 11.81 17.75
CA GLN A 107 15.22 11.24 17.30
C GLN A 107 15.58 9.96 18.07
N LYS A 108 15.37 9.95 19.39
CA LYS A 108 15.58 8.75 20.22
C LYS A 108 14.67 7.60 19.78
N ILE A 109 13.37 7.86 19.55
CA ILE A 109 12.43 6.85 19.07
C ILE A 109 12.87 6.32 17.70
N GLN A 110 13.27 7.19 16.78
CA GLN A 110 13.75 6.79 15.45
C GLN A 110 14.96 5.85 15.54
N VAL A 111 15.95 6.16 16.38
CA VAL A 111 17.13 5.30 16.59
C VAL A 111 16.75 3.93 17.11
N GLU A 112 15.87 3.85 18.11
CA GLU A 112 15.40 2.59 18.69
C GLU A 112 14.58 1.76 17.68
N VAL A 113 13.73 2.41 16.89
CA VAL A 113 12.96 1.74 15.84
C VAL A 113 13.88 1.17 14.76
N VAL A 114 14.88 1.94 14.31
CA VAL A 114 15.87 1.45 13.33
C VAL A 114 16.66 0.27 13.89
N ALA A 115 17.03 0.30 15.17
CA ALA A 115 17.70 -0.82 15.83
C ALA A 115 16.79 -2.06 15.90
N ALA A 116 15.53 -1.87 16.26
CA ALA A 116 14.54 -2.96 16.33
C ALA A 116 14.31 -3.60 14.96
N LEU A 117 14.18 -2.81 13.88
CA LEU A 117 13.98 -3.31 12.52
C LEU A 117 15.16 -4.15 11.99
N LYS A 118 16.37 -3.97 12.55
CA LYS A 118 17.56 -4.78 12.22
C LYS A 118 17.62 -6.11 12.99
N GLN A 119 16.75 -6.34 13.97
CA GLN A 119 16.74 -7.58 14.72
C GLN A 119 16.33 -8.75 13.82
N PRO A 120 17.04 -9.90 13.85
CA PRO A 120 16.76 -11.03 12.95
C PRO A 120 15.31 -11.52 13.03
N GLN A 121 14.75 -11.58 14.23
CA GLN A 121 13.36 -11.99 14.44
C GLN A 121 12.34 -11.03 13.81
N VAL A 122 12.60 -9.73 13.81
CA VAL A 122 11.74 -8.71 13.19
C VAL A 122 11.85 -8.79 11.67
N THR A 123 13.08 -8.85 11.16
CA THR A 123 13.35 -8.99 9.72
C THR A 123 12.71 -10.26 9.16
N GLN A 124 12.85 -11.40 9.85
CA GLN A 124 12.23 -12.64 9.44
C GLN A 124 10.70 -12.55 9.45
N ARG A 125 10.12 -11.94 10.49
CA ARG A 125 8.67 -11.74 10.58
C ARG A 125 8.14 -10.85 9.47
N PHE A 126 8.80 -9.75 9.18
CA PHE A 126 8.42 -8.84 8.08
C PHE A 126 8.54 -9.55 6.73
N GLY A 127 9.65 -10.25 6.49
CA GLY A 127 9.82 -11.03 5.26
C GLY A 127 8.73 -12.08 5.06
N SER A 128 8.31 -12.79 6.12
CA SER A 128 7.19 -13.76 6.03
C SER A 128 5.84 -13.13 5.67
N LEU A 129 5.68 -11.82 5.89
CA LEU A 129 4.51 -11.04 5.55
C LEU A 129 4.67 -10.27 4.23
N GLY A 130 5.82 -10.40 3.54
CA GLY A 130 6.14 -9.62 2.34
C GLY A 130 6.23 -8.13 2.61
N ILE A 131 6.71 -7.75 3.79
CA ILE A 131 6.91 -6.35 4.19
C ILE A 131 8.40 -6.04 4.16
N ASP A 132 8.78 -5.02 3.41
CA ASP A 132 10.14 -4.47 3.40
C ASP A 132 10.32 -3.48 4.55
N ALA A 133 11.31 -3.73 5.41
CA ALA A 133 11.67 -2.81 6.47
C ALA A 133 12.51 -1.65 5.90
N VAL A 134 11.84 -0.54 5.62
CA VAL A 134 12.49 0.69 5.15
C VAL A 134 12.73 1.62 6.32
N THR A 135 13.92 2.19 6.41
CA THR A 135 14.25 3.17 7.44
C THR A 135 14.54 4.53 6.79
N SER A 136 14.12 5.60 7.44
CA SER A 136 14.38 6.97 7.00
C SER A 136 14.64 7.89 8.18
N SER A 137 15.16 9.08 7.91
CA SER A 137 15.17 10.15 8.91
C SER A 137 13.76 10.72 9.10
N PRO A 138 13.45 11.35 10.25
CA PRO A 138 12.18 12.05 10.45
C PRO A 138 11.89 13.08 9.35
N GLU A 139 12.90 13.80 8.89
CA GLU A 139 12.77 14.81 7.82
C GLU A 139 12.42 14.20 6.47
N SER A 140 13.05 13.07 6.11
CA SER A 140 12.74 12.35 4.88
C SER A 140 11.34 11.76 4.90
N PHE A 141 10.89 11.29 6.06
CA PHE A 141 9.54 10.76 6.23
C PHE A 141 8.48 11.89 6.16
N ASP A 142 8.76 13.04 6.77
CA ASP A 142 7.90 14.22 6.68
C ASP A 142 7.77 14.70 5.21
N GLN A 143 8.86 14.67 4.44
CA GLN A 143 8.82 15.01 3.02
C GLN A 143 7.98 14.00 2.23
N LEU A 144 8.13 12.71 2.47
CA LEU A 144 7.31 11.66 1.85
C LEU A 144 5.81 11.92 2.10
N ILE A 145 5.43 12.21 3.35
CA ILE A 145 4.04 12.52 3.71
C ILE A 145 3.53 13.75 2.92
N LYS A 146 4.33 14.81 2.84
CA LYS A 146 3.96 16.02 2.08
C LYS A 146 3.74 15.73 0.61
N ASP A 147 4.64 14.98 0.00
CA ASP A 147 4.57 14.63 -1.42
C ASP A 147 3.33 13.76 -1.71
N GLU A 148 3.04 12.78 -0.87
CA GLU A 148 1.85 11.94 -1.03
C GLU A 148 0.55 12.70 -0.77
N VAL A 149 0.52 13.61 0.19
CA VAL A 149 -0.66 14.49 0.41
C VAL A 149 -0.96 15.31 -0.84
N GLN A 150 0.05 15.82 -1.56
CA GLN A 150 -0.16 16.54 -2.82
C GLN A 150 -0.67 15.60 -3.92
N LEU A 151 -0.09 14.41 -4.04
CA LEU A 151 -0.56 13.39 -4.98
C LEU A 151 -2.03 13.03 -4.72
N PHE A 152 -2.39 12.76 -3.46
CA PHE A 152 -3.76 12.38 -3.10
C PHE A 152 -4.76 13.52 -3.33
N LYS A 153 -4.38 14.76 -3.05
CA LYS A 153 -5.23 15.93 -3.37
C LYS A 153 -5.52 16.01 -4.87
N LYS A 154 -4.50 15.80 -5.70
CA LYS A 154 -4.67 15.79 -7.15
C LYS A 154 -5.57 14.64 -7.59
N LEU A 155 -5.30 13.41 -7.16
CA LEU A 155 -6.13 12.25 -7.51
C LEU A 155 -7.58 12.42 -7.02
N ALA A 156 -7.81 12.97 -5.84
CA ALA A 156 -9.14 13.23 -5.33
C ALA A 156 -9.90 14.26 -6.19
N ALA A 157 -9.21 15.32 -6.61
CA ALA A 157 -9.80 16.33 -7.49
C ALA A 157 -10.17 15.73 -8.87
N ASP A 158 -9.25 14.97 -9.45
CA ASP A 158 -9.41 14.37 -10.78
C ASP A 158 -10.50 13.27 -10.80
N SER A 159 -10.65 12.53 -9.69
CA SER A 159 -11.61 11.40 -9.56
C SER A 159 -12.93 11.77 -8.91
N GLY A 160 -13.09 13.02 -8.46
CA GLY A 160 -14.30 13.46 -7.75
C GLY A 160 -14.48 12.83 -6.36
N ILE A 161 -13.43 12.25 -5.76
CA ILE A 161 -13.46 11.71 -4.40
C ILE A 161 -13.64 12.87 -3.43
N LYS A 162 -14.71 12.83 -2.63
CA LYS A 162 -14.93 13.78 -1.54
C LYS A 162 -14.49 13.14 -0.23
N ALA A 163 -13.78 13.91 0.60
CA ALA A 163 -13.58 13.54 2.00
C ALA A 163 -14.94 13.64 2.72
N ASP A 164 -15.31 12.62 3.44
CA ASP A 164 -16.48 12.63 4.34
C ASP A 164 -16.17 13.44 5.60
#